data_95746c53011987f954bd3e951d648bce
#
_entry.id   95746c53011987f954bd3e951d648bce
#
_cell.length_a   1.000
_cell.length_b   1.000
_cell.length_c   1.000
_cell.angle_alpha   90.00
_cell.angle_beta   90.00
_cell.angle_gamma   90.00
#
_symmetry.space_group_name_H-M   'P 1'
#
loop_
_entity.id
_entity.type
_entity.pdbx_description
1 polymer ?
#
loop_
_entity_poly.entity_id
_entity_poly.type
_entity_poly.pdbx_seq_one_letter_code
_entity_poly.pdbx_strand_id
1 'polypeptide(L)'
;ATMGANAASRLIDRNGIDPSSIGRIYLGTESALDGAKPTATYIMDMLEQKYSPEFGSECFRNCDVVDLTFACIGAVDAMHNTLDWVARGGIEEDRIGIVVFADNAKYDLGSSGEYTQGAGGGAILIRHNPRLLTIPDIWGVSTMPVHDFFKPRREVDTRSIIENVLDLAVESGEKVKDGLVDKILKVLPSSSKKDELIFENEKLMIHKDMPVFDGQFSNRCYSESVKTAFIDFREKAVRDGRYSPENDEILTEQWMRIIVHLPYAFQGKRMFPDVFRHDRRNLPLWKNIEEEIGPEPFPEDFSDSPEGLEEFEKANDQYRRLISKTEQFKQFAEMRIEKTQRASSLIGNQYTGSIFLALMSTMESDFLDEPITT
;
A
#
# COMPACT_ATOMS: atom_id res chain seq x y z
N ALA A 1 -4.53 6.70 -14.45
CA ALA A 1 -3.53 7.35 -15.32
C ALA A 1 -3.50 8.87 -15.12
N THR A 2 -4.62 9.59 -15.28
CA THR A 2 -4.66 11.08 -15.26
C THR A 2 -4.09 11.71 -13.99
N MET A 3 -4.40 11.21 -12.80
CA MET A 3 -3.82 11.71 -11.55
C MET A 3 -2.30 11.53 -11.52
N GLY A 4 -1.81 10.36 -11.96
CA GLY A 4 -0.37 10.09 -12.03
C GLY A 4 0.35 10.99 -13.05
N ALA A 5 -0.23 11.16 -14.25
CA ALA A 5 0.32 12.06 -15.26
C ALA A 5 0.40 13.52 -14.78
N ASN A 6 -0.65 13.99 -14.09
CA ASN A 6 -0.67 15.33 -13.50
C ASN A 6 0.41 15.49 -12.41
N ALA A 7 0.56 14.49 -11.53
CA ALA A 7 1.59 14.52 -10.50
C ALA A 7 3.02 14.51 -11.10
N ALA A 8 3.27 13.62 -12.05
CA ALA A 8 4.56 13.55 -12.74
C ALA A 8 4.88 14.83 -13.51
N SER A 9 3.90 15.40 -14.23
CA SER A 9 4.13 16.64 -14.96
C SER A 9 4.44 17.81 -14.03
N ARG A 10 3.75 17.94 -12.90
CA ARG A 10 4.07 18.97 -11.90
C ARG A 10 5.48 18.81 -11.31
N LEU A 11 5.92 17.57 -11.11
CA LEU A 11 7.26 17.28 -10.63
C LEU A 11 8.31 17.72 -11.68
N ILE A 12 8.11 17.36 -12.95
CA ILE A 12 8.98 17.73 -14.07
C ILE A 12 9.06 19.25 -14.19
N ASP A 13 7.93 19.93 -14.27
CA ASP A 13 7.86 21.40 -14.41
C ASP A 13 8.56 22.13 -13.25
N ARG A 14 8.26 21.74 -12.00
CA ARG A 14 8.82 22.40 -10.81
C ARG A 14 10.33 22.23 -10.65
N ASN A 15 10.89 21.18 -11.20
CA ASN A 15 12.31 20.89 -11.12
C ASN A 15 13.07 21.22 -12.42
N GLY A 16 12.38 21.71 -13.46
CA GLY A 16 12.99 22.04 -14.75
C GLY A 16 13.68 20.82 -15.39
N ILE A 17 13.04 19.65 -15.32
CA ILE A 17 13.62 18.39 -15.79
C ILE A 17 13.43 18.28 -17.30
N ASP A 18 14.52 18.03 -18.02
CA ASP A 18 14.45 17.62 -19.42
C ASP A 18 13.85 16.20 -19.51
N PRO A 19 12.72 15.99 -20.18
CA PRO A 19 12.11 14.68 -20.34
C PRO A 19 13.05 13.59 -20.84
N SER A 20 14.00 13.93 -21.72
CA SER A 20 14.96 12.99 -22.28
C SER A 20 15.97 12.44 -21.26
N SER A 21 16.14 13.13 -20.11
CA SER A 21 16.96 12.67 -18.99
C SER A 21 16.26 11.66 -18.10
N ILE A 22 14.95 11.49 -18.26
CA ILE A 22 14.16 10.54 -17.46
C ILE A 22 14.34 9.14 -18.02
N GLY A 23 15.09 8.30 -17.33
CA GLY A 23 15.35 6.95 -17.76
C GLY A 23 14.32 5.93 -17.28
N ARG A 24 13.45 6.31 -16.29
CA ARG A 24 12.48 5.39 -15.71
C ARG A 24 11.27 6.13 -15.14
N ILE A 25 10.06 5.61 -15.42
CA ILE A 25 8.81 5.96 -14.75
C ILE A 25 8.13 4.66 -14.29
N TYR A 26 8.17 4.38 -12.99
CA TYR A 26 7.50 3.23 -12.40
C TYR A 26 6.28 3.66 -11.61
N LEU A 27 5.17 2.94 -11.83
CA LEU A 27 3.89 3.22 -11.18
C LEU A 27 3.57 2.14 -10.15
N GLY A 28 3.31 2.56 -8.91
CA GLY A 28 2.62 1.73 -7.93
C GLY A 28 1.13 2.00 -7.96
N THR A 29 0.30 0.97 -8.16
CA THR A 29 -1.15 1.10 -8.19
C THR A 29 -1.87 -0.22 -7.94
N GLU A 30 -3.02 -0.16 -7.27
CA GLU A 30 -4.00 -1.26 -7.22
C GLU A 30 -5.10 -1.11 -8.27
N SER A 31 -5.07 -0.03 -9.05
CA SER A 31 -6.13 0.40 -9.98
C SER A 31 -5.62 0.41 -11.42
N ALA A 32 -4.91 -0.67 -11.82
CA ALA A 32 -4.41 -0.85 -13.18
C ALA A 32 -5.57 -0.79 -14.20
N LEU A 33 -5.31 -0.13 -15.34
CA LEU A 33 -6.29 0.03 -16.42
C LEU A 33 -6.37 -1.19 -17.33
N ASP A 34 -5.29 -1.96 -17.41
CA ASP A 34 -5.11 -3.03 -18.38
C ASP A 34 -4.55 -4.27 -17.70
N GLY A 35 -4.90 -5.44 -18.19
CA GLY A 35 -4.43 -6.73 -17.65
C GLY A 35 -3.05 -7.16 -18.16
N ALA A 36 -2.53 -6.52 -19.20
CA ALA A 36 -1.29 -6.88 -19.88
C ALA A 36 -0.34 -5.70 -20.07
N LYS A 37 -0.88 -4.51 -20.32
CA LYS A 37 -0.11 -3.30 -20.61
C LYS A 37 -0.01 -2.43 -19.35
N PRO A 38 1.19 -1.96 -18.95
CA PRO A 38 1.33 -1.08 -17.81
C PRO A 38 0.52 0.21 -17.94
N THR A 39 -0.20 0.60 -16.90
CA THR A 39 -0.89 1.89 -16.80
C THR A 39 0.11 3.06 -16.91
N ALA A 40 1.36 2.85 -16.53
CA ALA A 40 2.46 3.79 -16.71
C ALA A 40 2.67 4.19 -18.18
N THR A 41 2.35 3.33 -19.15
CA THR A 41 2.42 3.68 -20.58
C THR A 41 1.37 4.72 -20.98
N TYR A 42 0.19 4.70 -20.35
CA TYR A 42 -0.84 5.73 -20.56
C TYR A 42 -0.44 7.06 -19.91
N ILE A 43 0.26 7.00 -18.77
CA ILE A 43 0.86 8.19 -18.14
C ILE A 43 1.90 8.80 -19.06
N MET A 44 2.81 7.97 -19.59
CA MET A 44 3.86 8.40 -20.50
C MET A 44 3.29 9.04 -21.77
N ASP A 45 2.23 8.48 -22.37
CA ASP A 45 1.56 9.06 -23.53
C ASP A 45 1.05 10.49 -23.24
N MET A 46 0.41 10.70 -22.08
CA MET A 46 -0.04 12.03 -21.67
C MET A 46 1.11 13.01 -21.44
N LEU A 47 2.24 12.54 -20.91
CA LEU A 47 3.45 13.35 -20.74
C LEU A 47 4.10 13.67 -22.09
N GLU A 48 4.19 12.69 -22.99
CA GLU A 48 4.69 12.89 -24.35
C GLU A 48 3.86 13.97 -25.09
N GLN A 49 2.52 13.88 -25.04
CA GLN A 49 1.64 14.88 -25.64
C GLN A 49 1.86 16.29 -25.08
N LYS A 50 2.18 16.40 -23.80
CA LYS A 50 2.43 17.67 -23.13
C LYS A 50 3.79 18.28 -23.54
N TYR A 51 4.84 17.45 -23.56
CA TYR A 51 6.22 17.94 -23.66
C TYR A 51 6.78 17.92 -25.09
N SER A 52 6.23 17.11 -25.99
CA SER A 52 6.71 17.05 -27.39
C SER A 52 6.68 18.37 -28.16
N PRO A 53 5.77 19.32 -27.89
CA PRO A 53 5.83 20.63 -28.56
C PRO A 53 7.09 21.46 -28.24
N GLU A 54 7.68 21.26 -27.06
CA GLU A 54 8.85 21.97 -26.57
C GLU A 54 10.15 21.18 -26.78
N PHE A 55 10.12 19.87 -26.48
CA PHE A 55 11.30 19.00 -26.45
C PHE A 55 11.45 18.09 -27.68
N GLY A 56 10.50 18.16 -28.62
CA GLY A 56 10.44 17.29 -29.79
C GLY A 56 9.69 15.98 -29.56
N SER A 57 9.26 15.36 -30.66
CA SER A 57 8.58 14.05 -30.61
C SER A 57 9.50 12.97 -30.03
N GLU A 58 8.88 12.01 -29.33
CA GLU A 58 9.59 10.91 -28.67
C GLU A 58 10.57 11.34 -27.57
N CYS A 59 10.25 12.43 -26.85
CA CYS A 59 11.11 12.94 -25.78
C CYS A 59 11.25 11.98 -24.59
N PHE A 60 10.36 10.97 -24.46
CA PHE A 60 10.47 9.87 -23.49
C PHE A 60 10.91 8.54 -24.11
N ARG A 61 11.47 8.53 -25.31
CA ARG A 61 11.80 7.30 -26.08
C ARG A 61 12.62 6.29 -25.31
N ASN A 62 13.55 6.73 -24.47
CA ASN A 62 14.47 5.88 -23.72
C ASN A 62 14.05 5.69 -22.26
N CYS A 63 12.79 6.00 -21.94
CA CYS A 63 12.21 5.84 -20.61
C CYS A 63 11.59 4.45 -20.44
N ASP A 64 12.08 3.68 -19.47
CA ASP A 64 11.52 2.40 -19.05
C ASP A 64 10.26 2.62 -18.20
N VAL A 65 9.16 1.89 -18.49
CA VAL A 65 7.89 2.04 -17.79
C VAL A 65 7.31 0.71 -17.36
N VAL A 66 6.95 0.60 -16.07
CA VAL A 66 6.38 -0.62 -15.48
C VAL A 66 5.36 -0.25 -14.41
N ASP A 67 4.32 -1.08 -14.27
CA ASP A 67 3.43 -1.07 -13.10
C ASP A 67 3.90 -2.11 -12.08
N LEU A 68 3.91 -1.73 -10.81
CA LEU A 68 4.07 -2.64 -9.69
C LEU A 68 2.76 -2.71 -8.91
N THR A 69 2.15 -3.89 -8.91
CA THR A 69 0.90 -4.16 -8.23
C THR A 69 1.13 -5.11 -7.08
N PHE A 70 1.16 -4.59 -5.88
CA PHE A 70 1.16 -5.37 -4.66
C PHE A 70 0.40 -4.61 -3.57
N ALA A 71 -0.93 -4.64 -3.67
CA ALA A 71 -1.82 -3.91 -2.76
C ALA A 71 -1.26 -2.52 -2.42
N CYS A 72 -1.25 -2.13 -1.15
CA CYS A 72 -0.85 -0.78 -0.72
C CYS A 72 0.67 -0.51 -0.75
N ILE A 73 1.54 -1.48 -1.09
CA ILE A 73 3.00 -1.27 -1.09
C ILE A 73 3.63 -1.15 -2.47
N GLY A 74 2.87 -1.31 -3.55
CA GLY A 74 3.43 -1.30 -4.91
C GLY A 74 4.30 -0.08 -5.24
N ALA A 75 3.99 1.10 -4.70
CA ALA A 75 4.82 2.28 -4.89
C ALA A 75 6.10 2.27 -4.05
N VAL A 76 6.13 1.59 -2.92
CA VAL A 76 7.36 1.36 -2.13
C VAL A 76 8.27 0.41 -2.89
N ASP A 77 7.73 -0.66 -3.48
CA ASP A 77 8.50 -1.57 -4.34
C ASP A 77 9.04 -0.86 -5.57
N ALA A 78 8.22 0.01 -6.20
CA ALA A 78 8.66 0.86 -7.31
C ALA A 78 9.82 1.78 -6.90
N MET A 79 9.76 2.33 -5.69
CA MET A 79 10.83 3.17 -5.13
C MET A 79 12.12 2.36 -4.90
N HIS A 80 12.03 1.19 -4.26
CA HIS A 80 13.19 0.31 -4.06
C HIS A 80 13.86 -0.06 -5.38
N ASN A 81 13.08 -0.55 -6.34
CA ASN A 81 13.59 -0.92 -7.66
C ASN A 81 14.24 0.27 -8.40
N THR A 82 13.72 1.47 -8.19
CA THR A 82 14.28 2.68 -8.83
C THR A 82 15.53 3.16 -8.12
N LEU A 83 15.60 3.07 -6.78
CA LEU A 83 16.82 3.35 -6.01
C LEU A 83 17.96 2.42 -6.40
N ASP A 84 17.72 1.11 -6.48
CA ASP A 84 18.70 0.12 -6.89
C ASP A 84 19.17 0.38 -8.33
N TRP A 85 18.26 0.75 -9.22
CA TRP A 85 18.61 1.08 -10.60
C TRP A 85 19.48 2.34 -10.70
N VAL A 86 19.15 3.38 -9.94
CA VAL A 86 19.98 4.62 -9.87
C VAL A 86 21.33 4.29 -9.26
N ALA A 87 21.40 3.51 -8.19
CA ALA A 87 22.65 3.11 -7.56
C ALA A 87 23.55 2.29 -8.49
N ARG A 88 22.98 1.39 -9.29
CA ARG A 88 23.74 0.59 -10.28
C ARG A 88 24.19 1.38 -11.51
N GLY A 89 23.42 2.40 -11.88
CA GLY A 89 23.71 3.28 -12.99
C GLY A 89 24.72 4.38 -12.67
N GLY A 90 25.45 4.29 -11.55
CA GLY A 90 26.32 5.29 -10.94
C GLY A 90 27.44 5.90 -11.83
N ILE A 91 27.44 5.59 -13.12
CA ILE A 91 28.35 6.19 -14.12
C ILE A 91 27.70 7.40 -14.80
N GLU A 92 26.36 7.48 -14.82
CA GLU A 92 25.62 8.59 -15.41
C GLU A 92 24.97 9.41 -14.28
N GLU A 93 25.66 10.40 -13.77
CA GLU A 93 25.21 11.26 -12.67
C GLU A 93 23.86 11.96 -12.93
N ASP A 94 23.51 12.13 -14.21
CA ASP A 94 22.30 12.82 -14.65
C ASP A 94 21.09 11.90 -14.81
N ARG A 95 21.26 10.59 -14.64
CA ARG A 95 20.16 9.64 -14.79
C ARG A 95 19.18 9.74 -13.63
N ILE A 96 17.94 9.99 -13.96
CA ILE A 96 16.86 10.13 -12.98
C ILE A 96 15.73 9.13 -13.22
N GLY A 97 15.09 8.71 -12.12
CA GLY A 97 13.87 7.95 -12.14
C GLY A 97 12.72 8.70 -11.47
N ILE A 98 11.51 8.47 -11.94
CA ILE A 98 10.28 8.96 -11.33
C ILE A 98 9.46 7.78 -10.87
N VAL A 99 9.11 7.76 -9.59
CA VAL A 99 8.11 6.83 -9.05
C VAL A 99 6.80 7.57 -8.94
N VAL A 100 5.78 7.00 -9.57
CA VAL A 100 4.41 7.54 -9.54
C VAL A 100 3.55 6.61 -8.70
N PHE A 101 2.63 7.18 -7.94
CA PHE A 101 1.54 6.44 -7.33
C PHE A 101 0.22 7.13 -7.64
N ALA A 102 -0.82 6.34 -7.91
CA ALA A 102 -2.13 6.89 -8.22
C ALA A 102 -3.22 5.86 -8.01
N ASP A 103 -4.03 6.08 -6.99
CA ASP A 103 -5.13 5.19 -6.64
C ASP A 103 -6.42 5.93 -6.31
N ASN A 104 -7.51 5.21 -6.48
CA ASN A 104 -8.84 5.58 -6.02
C ASN A 104 -9.36 4.41 -5.19
N ALA A 105 -9.23 4.53 -3.86
CA ALA A 105 -9.70 3.49 -2.95
C ALA A 105 -11.23 3.41 -2.98
N LYS A 106 -11.74 2.24 -3.34
CA LYS A 106 -13.17 1.96 -3.42
C LYS A 106 -13.51 0.78 -2.50
N TYR A 107 -14.59 0.91 -1.76
CA TYR A 107 -15.15 -0.13 -0.93
C TYR A 107 -16.64 -0.28 -1.18
N ASP A 108 -17.21 -1.44 -0.85
CA ASP A 108 -18.65 -1.66 -0.96
C ASP A 108 -19.40 -0.69 -0.03
N LEU A 109 -20.54 -0.15 -0.50
CA LEU A 109 -21.40 0.71 0.30
C LEU A 109 -21.89 -0.01 1.56
N GLY A 110 -21.88 0.67 2.69
CA GLY A 110 -22.23 0.10 3.98
C GLY A 110 -21.17 -0.83 4.59
N SER A 111 -20.04 -1.04 3.92
CA SER A 111 -18.93 -1.82 4.48
C SER A 111 -18.13 -1.03 5.52
N SER A 112 -17.38 -1.75 6.36
CA SER A 112 -16.48 -1.13 7.34
C SER A 112 -15.33 -0.32 6.71
N GLY A 113 -15.05 -0.52 5.43
CA GLY A 113 -14.04 0.21 4.68
C GLY A 113 -14.53 1.52 4.05
N GLU A 114 -15.85 1.70 3.87
CA GLU A 114 -16.41 2.81 3.11
C GLU A 114 -15.95 4.19 3.60
N TYR A 115 -15.97 4.44 4.90
CA TYR A 115 -15.57 5.72 5.47
C TYR A 115 -14.07 6.01 5.39
N THR A 116 -13.26 5.03 5.03
CA THR A 116 -11.81 5.19 4.88
C THR A 116 -11.39 5.52 3.45
N GLN A 117 -12.32 5.57 2.50
CA GLN A 117 -12.03 5.82 1.09
C GLN A 117 -11.31 7.13 0.88
N GLY A 118 -10.38 7.12 -0.07
CA GLY A 118 -9.67 8.30 -0.51
C GLY A 118 -9.17 8.13 -1.94
N ALA A 119 -8.76 9.21 -2.55
CA ALA A 119 -8.18 9.20 -3.89
C ALA A 119 -7.02 10.19 -3.96
N GLY A 120 -5.98 9.82 -4.68
CA GLY A 120 -4.86 10.69 -4.87
C GLY A 120 -3.82 10.12 -5.81
N GLY A 121 -2.89 10.99 -6.18
CA GLY A 121 -1.71 10.63 -6.95
C GLY A 121 -0.55 11.55 -6.61
N GLY A 122 0.64 11.00 -6.64
CA GLY A 122 1.87 11.72 -6.40
C GLY A 122 3.01 11.19 -7.25
N ALA A 123 4.12 11.92 -7.23
CA ALA A 123 5.33 11.54 -7.93
C ALA A 123 6.56 11.87 -7.08
N ILE A 124 7.55 10.99 -7.11
CA ILE A 124 8.80 11.10 -6.37
C ILE A 124 9.94 11.09 -7.38
N LEU A 125 10.83 12.08 -7.30
CA LEU A 125 12.05 12.13 -8.07
C LEU A 125 13.15 11.37 -7.33
N ILE A 126 13.73 10.39 -8.00
CA ILE A 126 14.85 9.59 -7.49
C ILE A 126 16.10 9.89 -8.34
N ARG A 127 17.17 10.28 -7.66
CA ARG A 127 18.44 10.65 -8.30
C ARG A 127 19.62 10.49 -7.34
N HIS A 128 20.82 10.46 -7.87
CA HIS A 128 22.02 10.68 -7.07
C HIS A 128 21.97 12.06 -6.41
N ASN A 129 22.58 12.20 -5.25
CA ASN A 129 22.63 13.45 -4.51
C ASN A 129 21.24 14.07 -4.26
N PRO A 130 20.35 13.36 -3.52
CA PRO A 130 19.02 13.85 -3.23
C PRO A 130 19.07 15.10 -2.32
N ARG A 131 18.13 16.03 -2.53
CA ARG A 131 18.05 17.25 -1.73
C ARG A 131 17.17 17.11 -0.49
N LEU A 132 16.23 16.16 -0.51
CA LEU A 132 15.17 16.10 0.47
C LEU A 132 15.30 14.91 1.42
N LEU A 133 15.58 13.72 0.88
CA LEU A 133 15.56 12.49 1.65
C LEU A 133 16.60 11.52 1.09
N THR A 134 17.43 10.99 1.96
CA THR A 134 18.31 9.86 1.67
C THR A 134 17.72 8.60 2.25
N ILE A 135 17.63 7.54 1.46
CA ILE A 135 17.12 6.24 1.90
C ILE A 135 18.32 5.29 1.98
N PRO A 136 18.64 4.78 3.19
CA PRO A 136 19.74 3.85 3.37
C PRO A 136 19.43 2.49 2.74
N ASP A 137 20.47 1.69 2.52
CA ASP A 137 20.44 0.38 1.87
C ASP A 137 20.07 -0.78 2.81
N ILE A 138 19.36 -0.49 3.90
CA ILE A 138 18.92 -1.47 4.90
C ILE A 138 17.40 -1.47 5.01
N TRP A 139 16.81 -2.66 4.87
CA TRP A 139 15.35 -2.86 4.93
C TRP A 139 15.01 -4.04 5.80
N GLY A 140 13.91 -3.91 6.55
CA GLY A 140 13.25 -5.06 7.15
C GLY A 140 12.15 -5.59 6.23
N VAL A 141 12.10 -6.89 6.06
CA VAL A 141 11.11 -7.55 5.17
C VAL A 141 10.31 -8.58 5.95
N SER A 142 9.01 -8.61 5.70
CA SER A 142 8.12 -9.67 6.16
C SER A 142 7.12 -10.01 5.08
N THR A 143 6.93 -11.30 4.83
CA THR A 143 5.94 -11.81 3.88
C THR A 143 5.17 -12.96 4.51
N MET A 144 3.84 -12.94 4.38
CA MET A 144 2.96 -14.00 4.84
C MET A 144 2.09 -14.51 3.70
N PRO A 145 1.99 -15.83 3.47
CA PRO A 145 1.17 -16.41 2.43
C PRO A 145 -0.31 -16.50 2.87
N VAL A 146 -0.98 -15.35 3.00
CA VAL A 146 -2.38 -15.26 3.42
C VAL A 146 -3.27 -14.83 2.26
N HIS A 147 -4.55 -15.25 2.30
CA HIS A 147 -5.56 -14.89 1.32
C HIS A 147 -6.51 -13.86 1.94
N ASP A 148 -6.10 -12.60 1.94
CA ASP A 148 -6.89 -11.48 2.43
C ASP A 148 -6.60 -10.22 1.59
N PHE A 149 -7.53 -9.27 1.59
CA PHE A 149 -7.45 -8.01 0.87
C PHE A 149 -7.08 -8.21 -0.63
N PHE A 150 -7.96 -8.87 -1.36
CA PHE A 150 -7.78 -9.14 -2.79
C PHE A 150 -8.99 -8.69 -3.62
N LYS A 151 -8.75 -8.36 -4.88
CA LYS A 151 -9.79 -7.97 -5.85
C LYS A 151 -10.06 -9.17 -6.78
N PRO A 152 -11.16 -9.91 -6.57
CA PRO A 152 -11.40 -11.15 -7.31
C PRO A 152 -11.67 -10.89 -8.78
N ARG A 153 -11.11 -11.75 -9.62
CA ARG A 153 -11.50 -11.91 -11.01
C ARG A 153 -12.33 -13.17 -11.13
N ARG A 154 -13.49 -13.09 -11.76
CA ARG A 154 -14.38 -14.23 -11.99
C ARG A 154 -14.62 -14.38 -13.47
N GLU A 155 -14.55 -15.61 -13.94
CA GLU A 155 -15.00 -15.98 -15.27
C GLU A 155 -16.47 -16.34 -15.19
N VAL A 156 -17.27 -15.73 -16.03
CA VAL A 156 -18.71 -15.97 -16.14
C VAL A 156 -19.03 -16.24 -17.60
N ASP A 157 -19.65 -17.37 -17.90
CA ASP A 157 -20.09 -17.67 -19.25
C ASP A 157 -21.43 -16.98 -19.58
N THR A 158 -21.69 -16.79 -20.86
CA THR A 158 -22.90 -16.13 -21.35
C THR A 158 -24.18 -16.84 -20.91
N ARG A 159 -24.18 -18.16 -20.82
CA ARG A 159 -25.33 -18.93 -20.36
C ARG A 159 -25.69 -18.56 -18.91
N SER A 160 -24.70 -18.57 -18.01
CA SER A 160 -24.91 -18.20 -16.60
C SER A 160 -25.43 -16.78 -16.42
N ILE A 161 -25.00 -15.84 -17.25
CA ILE A 161 -25.54 -14.46 -17.23
C ILE A 161 -27.03 -14.45 -17.59
N ILE A 162 -27.39 -15.17 -18.67
CA ILE A 162 -28.79 -15.23 -19.12
C ILE A 162 -29.66 -15.94 -18.08
N GLU A 163 -29.21 -17.05 -17.53
CA GLU A 163 -29.91 -17.79 -16.48
C GLU A 163 -30.17 -16.89 -15.26
N ASN A 164 -29.17 -16.22 -14.74
CA ASN A 164 -29.32 -15.30 -13.61
C ASN A 164 -30.32 -14.16 -13.89
N VAL A 165 -30.31 -13.57 -15.10
CA VAL A 165 -31.28 -12.52 -15.49
C VAL A 165 -32.68 -13.07 -15.52
N LEU A 166 -32.89 -14.27 -16.06
CA LEU A 166 -34.20 -14.90 -16.11
C LEU A 166 -34.71 -15.33 -14.75
N ASP A 167 -33.82 -15.79 -13.85
CA ASP A 167 -34.19 -16.12 -12.46
C ASP A 167 -34.67 -14.85 -11.73
N LEU A 168 -34.00 -13.72 -11.88
CA LEU A 168 -34.44 -12.43 -11.34
C LEU A 168 -35.79 -12.00 -11.91
N ALA A 169 -36.06 -12.27 -13.20
CA ALA A 169 -37.35 -11.99 -13.80
C ALA A 169 -38.47 -12.87 -13.16
N VAL A 170 -38.19 -14.16 -12.91
CA VAL A 170 -39.13 -15.04 -12.19
C VAL A 170 -39.38 -14.56 -10.78
N GLU A 171 -38.34 -14.18 -10.03
CA GLU A 171 -38.48 -13.62 -8.69
C GLU A 171 -39.29 -12.33 -8.67
N SER A 172 -39.25 -11.53 -9.74
CA SER A 172 -40.06 -10.32 -9.89
C SER A 172 -41.52 -10.60 -10.32
N GLY A 173 -41.88 -11.87 -10.51
CA GLY A 173 -43.25 -12.32 -10.86
C GLY A 173 -43.47 -12.51 -12.34
N GLU A 174 -42.43 -12.39 -13.19
CA GLU A 174 -42.55 -12.65 -14.63
C GLU A 174 -42.57 -14.13 -14.96
N LYS A 175 -43.29 -14.51 -16.02
CA LYS A 175 -43.36 -15.90 -16.51
C LYS A 175 -42.28 -16.15 -17.56
N VAL A 176 -41.26 -16.90 -17.22
CA VAL A 176 -40.24 -17.36 -18.14
C VAL A 176 -40.63 -18.73 -18.74
N LYS A 177 -40.54 -18.86 -20.06
CA LYS A 177 -40.85 -20.11 -20.76
C LYS A 177 -39.69 -21.07 -20.69
N ASP A 178 -39.98 -22.36 -20.51
CA ASP A 178 -38.96 -23.43 -20.55
C ASP A 178 -38.18 -23.38 -21.89
N GLY A 179 -36.87 -23.58 -21.79
CA GLY A 179 -35.96 -23.57 -22.92
C GLY A 179 -35.69 -22.18 -23.54
N LEU A 180 -36.06 -21.09 -22.85
CA LEU A 180 -35.79 -19.74 -23.33
C LEU A 180 -34.29 -19.45 -23.39
N VAL A 181 -33.52 -19.92 -22.45
CA VAL A 181 -32.05 -19.79 -22.45
C VAL A 181 -31.45 -20.32 -23.75
N ASP A 182 -31.79 -21.56 -24.14
CA ASP A 182 -31.28 -22.18 -25.37
C ASP A 182 -31.71 -21.47 -26.63
N LYS A 183 -32.90 -20.85 -26.60
CA LYS A 183 -33.37 -20.02 -27.74
C LYS A 183 -32.60 -18.70 -27.82
N ILE A 184 -32.30 -18.07 -26.71
CA ILE A 184 -31.53 -16.84 -26.68
C ILE A 184 -30.09 -17.16 -27.17
N LEU A 185 -29.45 -18.19 -26.65
CA LEU A 185 -28.08 -18.58 -27.05
C LEU A 185 -27.97 -18.84 -28.56
N LYS A 186 -29.01 -19.41 -29.21
CA LYS A 186 -29.01 -19.68 -30.64
C LYS A 186 -29.10 -18.41 -31.53
N VAL A 187 -29.54 -17.30 -30.99
CA VAL A 187 -29.66 -16.03 -31.74
C VAL A 187 -28.55 -15.04 -31.41
N LEU A 188 -27.67 -15.39 -30.44
CA LEU A 188 -26.50 -14.60 -30.15
C LEU A 188 -25.53 -14.64 -31.34
N PRO A 189 -24.82 -13.54 -31.60
CA PRO A 189 -23.80 -13.51 -32.62
C PRO A 189 -22.64 -14.46 -32.27
N SER A 190 -22.10 -15.10 -33.31
CA SER A 190 -20.98 -16.06 -33.17
C SER A 190 -19.60 -15.37 -33.07
N SER A 191 -19.55 -14.08 -33.32
CA SER A 191 -18.30 -13.30 -33.25
C SER A 191 -18.57 -11.88 -32.79
N SER A 192 -17.58 -11.28 -32.11
CA SER A 192 -17.68 -9.93 -31.63
C SER A 192 -17.82 -8.91 -32.76
N LYS A 193 -18.87 -8.10 -32.70
CA LYS A 193 -18.93 -6.82 -33.37
C LYS A 193 -18.63 -5.73 -32.38
N LYS A 194 -18.12 -4.61 -32.83
CA LYS A 194 -17.57 -3.52 -32.04
C LYS A 194 -18.46 -3.03 -30.87
N ASP A 195 -19.78 -3.22 -30.97
CA ASP A 195 -20.76 -2.70 -30.02
C ASP A 195 -21.55 -3.81 -29.27
N GLU A 196 -21.15 -5.07 -29.40
CA GLU A 196 -21.83 -6.19 -28.76
C GLU A 196 -21.04 -6.66 -27.54
N LEU A 197 -21.74 -6.84 -26.40
CA LEU A 197 -21.16 -7.25 -25.13
C LEU A 197 -21.29 -8.72 -24.82
N ILE A 198 -22.19 -9.44 -25.56
CA ILE A 198 -22.51 -10.84 -25.28
C ILE A 198 -22.47 -11.62 -26.58
N PHE A 199 -21.69 -12.70 -26.60
CA PHE A 199 -21.51 -13.60 -27.75
C PHE A 199 -21.85 -15.03 -27.38
N GLU A 200 -22.15 -15.86 -28.40
CA GLU A 200 -22.26 -17.29 -28.22
C GLU A 200 -20.93 -17.87 -27.72
N ASN A 201 -20.98 -18.70 -26.69
CA ASN A 201 -19.81 -19.40 -26.10
C ASN A 201 -18.69 -18.47 -25.55
N GLU A 202 -18.99 -17.22 -25.29
CA GLU A 202 -18.03 -16.32 -24.68
C GLU A 202 -17.97 -16.48 -23.16
N LYS A 203 -16.77 -16.28 -22.62
CA LYS A 203 -16.50 -16.18 -21.20
C LYS A 203 -16.06 -14.74 -20.88
N LEU A 204 -16.83 -14.09 -20.04
CA LEU A 204 -16.53 -12.74 -19.60
C LEU A 204 -15.71 -12.79 -18.30
N MET A 205 -14.62 -12.03 -18.27
CA MET A 205 -13.88 -11.79 -17.04
C MET A 205 -14.49 -10.60 -16.30
N ILE A 206 -15.15 -10.88 -15.20
CA ILE A 206 -15.67 -9.83 -14.30
C ILE A 206 -14.61 -9.53 -13.25
N HIS A 207 -14.23 -8.28 -13.18
CA HIS A 207 -13.30 -7.77 -12.17
C HIS A 207 -14.06 -6.96 -11.12
N LYS A 208 -13.93 -7.35 -9.84
CA LYS A 208 -14.46 -6.54 -8.74
C LYS A 208 -13.41 -5.51 -8.32
N ASP A 209 -13.70 -4.24 -8.51
CA ASP A 209 -12.81 -3.13 -8.13
C ASP A 209 -12.66 -2.98 -6.61
N MET A 210 -13.67 -3.38 -5.84
CA MET A 210 -13.66 -3.33 -4.39
C MET A 210 -12.97 -4.58 -3.82
N PRO A 211 -12.10 -4.43 -2.81
CA PRO A 211 -11.43 -5.58 -2.20
C PRO A 211 -12.40 -6.41 -1.36
N VAL A 212 -12.12 -7.71 -1.34
CA VAL A 212 -12.68 -8.65 -0.35
C VAL A 212 -11.66 -8.80 0.77
N PHE A 213 -12.07 -8.59 2.01
CA PHE A 213 -11.19 -8.67 3.17
C PHE A 213 -11.97 -8.88 4.48
N ASP A 214 -11.30 -9.47 5.47
CA ASP A 214 -11.74 -9.50 6.86
C ASP A 214 -10.94 -8.43 7.64
N GLY A 215 -11.62 -7.39 8.11
CA GLY A 215 -10.96 -6.27 8.78
C GLY A 215 -10.22 -6.64 10.07
N GLN A 216 -10.66 -7.66 10.81
CA GLN A 216 -9.97 -8.12 12.02
C GLN A 216 -8.73 -8.94 11.65
N PHE A 217 -8.88 -9.84 10.69
CA PHE A 217 -7.77 -10.63 10.18
C PHE A 217 -6.72 -9.74 9.50
N SER A 218 -7.13 -8.80 8.65
CA SER A 218 -6.24 -7.80 8.05
C SER A 218 -5.42 -7.03 9.09
N ASN A 219 -6.04 -6.62 10.19
CA ASN A 219 -5.35 -5.91 11.27
C ASN A 219 -4.30 -6.79 11.98
N ARG A 220 -4.59 -8.08 12.20
CA ARG A 220 -3.60 -9.02 12.74
C ARG A 220 -2.43 -9.21 11.79
N CYS A 221 -2.71 -9.45 10.50
CA CYS A 221 -1.67 -9.56 9.46
C CYS A 221 -0.79 -8.32 9.41
N TYR A 222 -1.38 -7.13 9.46
CA TYR A 222 -0.63 -5.87 9.47
C TYR A 222 0.30 -5.78 10.68
N SER A 223 -0.22 -6.01 11.89
CA SER A 223 0.56 -5.95 13.13
C SER A 223 1.72 -6.94 13.12
N GLU A 224 1.45 -8.17 12.73
CA GLU A 224 2.47 -9.23 12.67
C GLU A 224 3.54 -8.94 11.61
N SER A 225 3.13 -8.48 10.43
CA SER A 225 4.08 -8.11 9.36
C SER A 225 4.98 -6.96 9.76
N VAL A 226 4.43 -5.91 10.38
CA VAL A 226 5.23 -4.76 10.84
C VAL A 226 6.21 -5.18 11.94
N LYS A 227 5.76 -5.98 12.91
CA LYS A 227 6.62 -6.53 13.96
C LYS A 227 7.76 -7.38 13.38
N THR A 228 7.45 -8.31 12.48
CA THR A 228 8.44 -9.21 11.88
C THR A 228 9.43 -8.45 10.99
N ALA A 229 8.94 -7.48 10.20
CA ALA A 229 9.83 -6.61 9.43
C ALA A 229 10.74 -5.76 10.33
N PHE A 230 10.24 -5.29 11.48
CA PHE A 230 11.06 -4.58 12.47
C PHE A 230 12.17 -5.49 13.05
N ILE A 231 11.85 -6.75 13.35
CA ILE A 231 12.83 -7.71 13.86
C ILE A 231 13.93 -7.95 12.82
N ASP A 232 13.57 -8.23 11.57
CA ASP A 232 14.52 -8.42 10.48
C ASP A 232 15.38 -7.16 10.25
N PHE A 233 14.79 -5.97 10.30
CA PHE A 233 15.53 -4.71 10.22
C PHE A 233 16.54 -4.56 11.36
N ARG A 234 16.12 -4.83 12.60
CA ARG A 234 16.95 -4.73 13.79
C ARG A 234 18.14 -5.69 13.72
N GLU A 235 17.93 -6.94 13.32
CA GLU A 235 18.98 -7.93 13.13
C GLU A 235 20.01 -7.49 12.07
N LYS A 236 19.54 -6.95 10.96
CA LYS A 236 20.39 -6.38 9.90
C LYS A 236 21.18 -5.17 10.42
N ALA A 237 20.54 -4.27 11.17
CA ALA A 237 21.18 -3.09 11.75
C ALA A 237 22.28 -3.45 12.73
N VAL A 238 22.07 -4.50 13.55
CA VAL A 238 23.11 -5.05 14.45
C VAL A 238 24.27 -5.63 13.64
N ARG A 239 23.97 -6.49 12.66
CA ARG A 239 24.99 -7.14 11.82
C ARG A 239 25.87 -6.12 11.09
N ASP A 240 25.26 -5.02 10.62
CA ASP A 240 25.94 -3.98 9.85
C ASP A 240 26.57 -2.90 10.76
N GLY A 241 26.53 -3.09 12.08
CA GLY A 241 27.13 -2.17 13.08
C GLY A 241 26.43 -0.81 13.19
N ARG A 242 25.19 -0.70 12.70
CA ARG A 242 24.38 0.54 12.75
C ARG A 242 23.57 0.67 14.04
N TYR A 243 23.48 -0.40 14.80
CA TYR A 243 22.79 -0.46 16.09
C TYR A 243 23.48 -1.47 17.01
N SER A 244 23.62 -1.12 18.29
CA SER A 244 24.18 -2.02 19.32
C SER A 244 23.18 -2.15 20.48
N PRO A 245 22.61 -3.34 20.71
CA PRO A 245 21.72 -3.57 21.84
C PRO A 245 22.44 -3.70 23.20
N GLU A 246 23.78 -3.71 23.21
CA GLU A 246 24.58 -3.97 24.42
C GLU A 246 24.52 -2.84 25.45
N ASN A 247 24.08 -1.66 25.05
CA ASN A 247 24.04 -0.45 25.90
C ASN A 247 22.64 -0.12 26.41
N ASP A 248 21.70 -1.06 26.45
CA ASP A 248 20.29 -0.82 26.76
C ASP A 248 19.64 0.21 25.82
N GLU A 249 20.18 0.36 24.62
CA GLU A 249 19.66 1.30 23.63
C GLU A 249 18.33 0.80 23.05
N ILE A 250 17.42 1.73 22.84
CA ILE A 250 16.12 1.48 22.24
C ILE A 250 16.16 2.00 20.80
N LEU A 251 16.07 1.08 19.82
CA LEU A 251 16.20 1.43 18.39
C LEU A 251 15.15 2.44 17.95
N THR A 252 13.89 2.24 18.34
CA THR A 252 12.80 3.13 17.95
C THR A 252 12.88 4.53 18.60
N GLU A 253 13.70 4.72 19.61
CA GLU A 253 13.95 6.03 20.22
C GLU A 253 14.99 6.85 19.47
N GLN A 254 15.80 6.21 18.64
CA GLN A 254 16.71 6.90 17.74
C GLN A 254 15.97 7.52 16.53
N TRP A 255 14.71 7.13 16.29
CA TRP A 255 13.89 7.65 15.19
C TRP A 255 13.14 8.90 15.61
N MET A 256 13.28 9.97 14.86
CA MET A 256 12.53 11.20 15.10
C MET A 256 11.03 11.00 14.83
N ARG A 257 10.69 10.29 13.76
CA ARG A 257 9.31 10.01 13.35
C ARG A 257 9.18 8.58 12.82
N ILE A 258 7.98 8.03 12.97
CA ILE A 258 7.59 6.73 12.46
C ILE A 258 6.46 6.95 11.46
N ILE A 259 6.76 6.69 10.20
CA ILE A 259 5.83 6.85 9.09
C ILE A 259 5.38 5.47 8.68
N VAL A 260 4.07 5.24 8.69
CA VAL A 260 3.46 3.96 8.34
C VAL A 260 2.41 4.12 7.25
N HIS A 261 2.14 3.04 6.54
CA HIS A 261 0.96 3.00 5.69
C HIS A 261 -0.31 3.13 6.54
N LEU A 262 -1.23 3.98 6.12
CA LEU A 262 -2.44 4.30 6.87
C LEU A 262 -3.69 3.96 6.04
N PRO A 263 -4.23 2.74 6.15
CA PRO A 263 -5.56 2.41 5.62
C PRO A 263 -6.67 3.27 6.25
N TYR A 264 -6.46 3.68 7.50
CA TYR A 264 -7.24 4.70 8.22
C TYR A 264 -6.34 5.40 9.25
N ALA A 265 -6.75 6.59 9.70
CA ALA A 265 -5.90 7.51 10.45
C ALA A 265 -5.22 6.92 11.70
N PHE A 266 -5.90 6.05 12.43
CA PHE A 266 -5.40 5.52 13.71
C PHE A 266 -4.62 4.19 13.58
N GLN A 267 -4.41 3.69 12.37
CA GLN A 267 -3.80 2.39 12.15
C GLN A 267 -2.38 2.30 12.73
N GLY A 268 -1.56 3.30 12.52
CA GLY A 268 -0.19 3.31 13.01
C GLY A 268 -0.11 3.18 14.53
N LYS A 269 -0.85 4.02 15.26
CA LYS A 269 -0.91 3.97 16.72
C LYS A 269 -1.46 2.64 17.24
N ARG A 270 -2.46 2.08 16.56
CA ARG A 270 -3.10 0.82 16.95
C ARG A 270 -2.20 -0.40 16.78
N MET A 271 -1.35 -0.41 15.75
CA MET A 271 -0.53 -1.59 15.38
C MET A 271 0.88 -1.56 15.95
N PHE A 272 1.34 -0.44 16.48
CA PHE A 272 2.71 -0.25 16.94
C PHE A 272 3.04 -0.78 18.36
N PRO A 273 2.09 -1.13 19.23
CA PRO A 273 2.39 -1.71 20.55
C PRO A 273 3.26 -2.96 20.51
N ASP A 274 3.15 -3.80 19.48
CA ASP A 274 3.99 -4.99 19.33
C ASP A 274 5.45 -4.65 19.05
N VAL A 275 5.73 -3.65 18.21
CA VAL A 275 7.08 -3.14 17.96
C VAL A 275 7.63 -2.48 19.22
N PHE A 276 6.82 -1.64 19.88
CA PHE A 276 7.19 -0.98 21.13
C PHE A 276 7.60 -1.98 22.21
N ARG A 277 6.79 -3.05 22.39
CA ARG A 277 7.05 -4.15 23.30
C ARG A 277 8.34 -4.88 22.93
N HIS A 278 8.47 -5.30 21.69
CA HIS A 278 9.63 -6.09 21.23
C HIS A 278 10.95 -5.33 21.42
N ASP A 279 10.94 -4.02 21.21
CA ASP A 279 12.14 -3.18 21.33
C ASP A 279 12.56 -2.92 22.80
N ARG A 280 11.64 -3.15 23.77
CA ARG A 280 11.83 -2.78 25.20
C ARG A 280 11.76 -3.94 26.19
N ARG A 281 11.14 -5.07 25.81
CA ARG A 281 10.78 -6.16 26.73
C ARG A 281 11.95 -6.76 27.50
N ASN A 282 13.16 -6.69 26.98
CA ASN A 282 14.37 -7.20 27.61
C ASN A 282 15.13 -6.16 28.46
N LEU A 283 14.61 -4.93 28.54
CA LEU A 283 15.25 -3.84 29.26
C LEU A 283 14.69 -3.69 30.68
N PRO A 284 15.48 -3.19 31.64
CA PRO A 284 15.01 -2.99 33.01
C PRO A 284 13.74 -2.14 33.11
N LEU A 285 13.58 -1.16 32.21
CA LEU A 285 12.41 -0.27 32.20
C LEU A 285 11.09 -1.02 31.90
N TRP A 286 11.13 -2.21 31.28
CA TRP A 286 9.93 -3.00 30.99
C TRP A 286 9.22 -3.48 32.25
N LYS A 287 9.95 -3.70 33.34
CA LYS A 287 9.36 -4.07 34.63
C LYS A 287 8.33 -3.04 35.13
N ASN A 288 8.56 -1.76 34.90
CA ASN A 288 7.60 -0.73 35.29
C ASN A 288 6.28 -0.85 34.49
N ILE A 289 6.37 -1.30 33.25
CA ILE A 289 5.18 -1.55 32.41
C ILE A 289 4.46 -2.80 32.91
N GLU A 290 5.18 -3.89 33.25
CA GLU A 290 4.58 -5.11 33.80
C GLU A 290 3.97 -4.88 35.18
N GLU A 291 4.52 -4.00 36.01
CA GLU A 291 3.93 -3.60 37.27
C GLU A 291 2.58 -2.87 37.09
N GLU A 292 2.43 -2.11 36.00
CA GLU A 292 1.21 -1.38 35.67
C GLU A 292 0.12 -2.26 35.03
N ILE A 293 0.48 -3.12 34.08
CA ILE A 293 -0.48 -3.85 33.26
C ILE A 293 -0.50 -5.37 33.43
N GLY A 294 0.38 -5.91 34.28
CA GLY A 294 0.57 -7.34 34.50
C GLY A 294 1.67 -7.95 33.63
N PRO A 295 2.02 -9.22 33.89
CA PRO A 295 3.08 -9.92 33.18
C PRO A 295 2.70 -10.14 31.70
N GLU A 296 3.73 -10.16 30.85
CA GLU A 296 3.59 -10.47 29.42
C GLU A 296 3.16 -11.92 29.25
N PRO A 297 2.11 -12.22 28.42
CA PRO A 297 1.74 -13.59 28.08
C PRO A 297 2.75 -14.19 27.09
N PHE A 298 3.18 -15.44 27.33
CA PHE A 298 4.01 -16.20 26.41
C PHE A 298 3.27 -17.45 25.93
N PRO A 299 3.54 -17.97 24.72
CA PRO A 299 2.90 -19.19 24.23
C PRO A 299 3.05 -20.38 25.18
N GLU A 300 4.18 -20.46 25.89
CA GLU A 300 4.53 -21.52 26.84
C GLU A 300 3.61 -21.53 28.10
N ASP A 301 2.92 -20.43 28.37
CA ASP A 301 1.98 -20.30 29.48
C ASP A 301 0.63 -20.98 29.18
N PHE A 302 0.41 -21.43 27.95
CA PHE A 302 -0.84 -22.01 27.47
C PHE A 302 -0.64 -23.45 26.99
N SER A 303 -1.73 -24.21 26.87
CA SER A 303 -1.64 -25.59 26.38
C SER A 303 -1.25 -25.63 24.90
N ASP A 304 -0.48 -26.65 24.52
CA ASP A 304 -0.09 -26.92 23.13
C ASP A 304 -1.25 -27.60 22.36
N SER A 305 -2.39 -26.93 22.33
CA SER A 305 -3.62 -27.34 21.65
C SER A 305 -4.22 -26.20 20.85
N PRO A 306 -5.13 -26.45 19.89
CA PRO A 306 -5.83 -25.38 19.19
C PRO A 306 -6.53 -24.39 20.12
N GLU A 307 -7.13 -24.89 21.19
CA GLU A 307 -7.80 -24.08 22.22
C GLU A 307 -6.80 -23.21 22.99
N GLY A 308 -5.66 -23.78 23.40
CA GLY A 308 -4.60 -23.04 24.09
C GLY A 308 -3.98 -21.96 23.22
N LEU A 309 -3.82 -22.22 21.92
CA LEU A 309 -3.35 -21.21 20.97
C LEU A 309 -4.37 -20.05 20.86
N GLU A 310 -5.67 -20.34 20.79
CA GLU A 310 -6.72 -19.33 20.77
C GLU A 310 -6.74 -18.49 22.06
N GLU A 311 -6.54 -19.13 23.23
CA GLU A 311 -6.43 -18.46 24.51
C GLU A 311 -5.20 -17.54 24.56
N PHE A 312 -4.06 -18.00 24.08
CA PHE A 312 -2.85 -17.17 23.96
C PHE A 312 -3.10 -15.97 23.05
N GLU A 313 -3.69 -16.15 21.87
CA GLU A 313 -3.99 -15.05 20.94
C GLU A 313 -4.90 -14.00 21.61
N LYS A 314 -5.92 -14.42 22.32
CA LYS A 314 -6.81 -13.51 23.08
C LYS A 314 -6.07 -12.75 24.18
N ALA A 315 -5.23 -13.44 24.94
CA ALA A 315 -4.42 -12.83 26.00
C ALA A 315 -3.42 -11.83 25.42
N ASN A 316 -2.76 -12.18 24.32
CA ASN A 316 -1.81 -11.32 23.62
C ASN A 316 -2.48 -10.08 23.02
N ASP A 317 -3.68 -10.22 22.43
CA ASP A 317 -4.47 -9.09 21.95
C ASP A 317 -4.90 -8.15 23.09
N GLN A 318 -5.27 -8.71 24.23
CA GLN A 318 -5.59 -7.92 25.43
C GLN A 318 -4.38 -7.18 25.95
N TYR A 319 -3.24 -7.85 26.03
CA TYR A 319 -1.98 -7.26 26.50
C TYR A 319 -1.53 -6.09 25.60
N ARG A 320 -1.62 -6.26 24.28
CA ARG A 320 -1.39 -5.20 23.32
C ARG A 320 -2.27 -3.96 23.57
N ARG A 321 -3.55 -4.17 23.86
CA ARG A 321 -4.48 -3.08 24.23
C ARG A 321 -4.10 -2.41 25.55
N LEU A 322 -3.57 -3.16 26.51
CA LEU A 322 -3.09 -2.59 27.77
C LEU A 322 -1.83 -1.73 27.54
N ILE A 323 -0.85 -2.23 26.78
CA ILE A 323 0.33 -1.44 26.38
C ILE A 323 -0.09 -0.11 25.77
N SER A 324 -1.07 -0.12 24.85
CA SER A 324 -1.52 1.11 24.19
C SER A 324 -2.13 2.15 25.13
N LYS A 325 -2.45 1.78 26.39
CA LYS A 325 -3.01 2.66 27.42
C LYS A 325 -1.99 3.16 28.41
N THR A 326 -0.79 2.57 28.46
CA THR A 326 0.30 3.02 29.34
C THR A 326 0.73 4.44 28.99
N GLU A 327 1.18 5.19 29.98
CA GLU A 327 1.66 6.55 29.75
C GLU A 327 2.91 6.58 28.87
N GLN A 328 3.79 5.60 29.02
CA GLN A 328 5.02 5.44 28.23
C GLN A 328 4.69 5.29 26.73
N PHE A 329 3.73 4.41 26.39
CA PHE A 329 3.32 4.26 24.99
C PHE A 329 2.62 5.48 24.44
N LYS A 330 1.77 6.15 25.21
CA LYS A 330 1.07 7.37 24.77
C LYS A 330 2.07 8.49 24.43
N GLN A 331 3.04 8.74 25.29
CA GLN A 331 4.09 9.72 25.05
C GLN A 331 4.93 9.37 23.82
N PHE A 332 5.30 8.10 23.68
CA PHE A 332 5.99 7.59 22.51
C PHE A 332 5.18 7.82 21.22
N ALA A 333 3.89 7.47 21.23
CA ALA A 333 3.02 7.60 20.07
C ALA A 333 2.78 9.07 19.70
N GLU A 334 2.56 9.94 20.67
CA GLU A 334 2.40 11.39 20.46
C GLU A 334 3.63 12.00 19.80
N MET A 335 4.81 11.69 20.32
CA MET A 335 6.06 12.24 19.80
C MET A 335 6.41 11.72 18.41
N ARG A 336 6.14 10.43 18.11
CA ARG A 336 6.73 9.76 16.94
C ARG A 336 5.74 9.36 15.86
N ILE A 337 4.46 9.15 16.20
CA ILE A 337 3.46 8.59 15.28
C ILE A 337 2.35 9.61 14.94
N GLU A 338 1.78 10.31 15.92
CA GLU A 338 0.53 11.04 15.71
C GLU A 338 0.63 12.17 14.68
N LYS A 339 1.75 12.88 14.63
CA LYS A 339 1.97 13.94 13.63
C LYS A 339 1.94 13.42 12.19
N THR A 340 2.35 12.16 11.99
CA THR A 340 2.40 11.57 10.65
C THR A 340 1.01 11.21 10.09
N GLN A 341 -0.02 11.19 10.93
CA GLN A 341 -1.37 10.72 10.59
C GLN A 341 -2.31 11.83 10.12
N ARG A 342 -1.95 13.09 10.32
CA ARG A 342 -2.85 14.23 10.10
C ARG A 342 -3.42 14.31 8.69
N ALA A 343 -2.59 14.26 7.66
CA ALA A 343 -3.06 14.36 6.28
C ALA A 343 -3.97 13.17 5.90
N SER A 344 -3.59 11.96 6.31
CA SER A 344 -4.40 10.75 6.05
C SER A 344 -5.76 10.79 6.74
N SER A 345 -5.88 11.44 7.90
CA SER A 345 -7.16 11.61 8.60
C SER A 345 -8.14 12.54 7.86
N LEU A 346 -7.63 13.41 7.00
CA LEU A 346 -8.43 14.38 6.24
C LEU A 346 -8.75 13.91 4.82
N ILE A 347 -7.88 13.10 4.23
CA ILE A 347 -7.95 12.73 2.81
C ILE A 347 -8.44 11.29 2.63
N GLY A 348 -8.17 10.41 3.59
CA GLY A 348 -8.49 8.98 3.52
C GLY A 348 -7.38 8.14 2.89
N ASN A 349 -7.69 6.85 2.69
CA ASN A 349 -6.76 5.87 2.14
C ASN A 349 -6.52 6.11 0.65
N GLN A 350 -5.25 6.22 0.27
CA GLN A 350 -4.82 6.32 -1.12
C GLN A 350 -4.04 5.06 -1.54
N TYR A 351 -4.29 3.93 -0.90
CA TYR A 351 -3.58 2.67 -1.11
C TYR A 351 -2.06 2.89 -1.15
N THR A 352 -1.43 2.69 -2.30
CA THR A 352 0.03 2.82 -2.47
C THR A 352 0.57 4.22 -2.15
N GLY A 353 -0.27 5.24 -2.23
CA GLY A 353 0.08 6.64 -1.92
C GLY A 353 0.06 6.99 -0.43
N SER A 354 -0.60 6.18 0.41
CA SER A 354 -0.87 6.56 1.81
C SER A 354 0.39 6.77 2.64
N ILE A 355 1.44 5.98 2.46
CA ILE A 355 2.71 6.16 3.20
C ILE A 355 3.43 7.45 2.80
N PHE A 356 3.38 7.83 1.52
CA PHE A 356 3.97 9.07 1.04
C PHE A 356 3.16 10.29 1.47
N LEU A 357 1.83 10.16 1.61
CA LEU A 357 0.99 11.17 2.20
C LEU A 357 1.33 11.38 3.69
N ALA A 358 1.60 10.29 4.42
CA ALA A 358 2.06 10.35 5.81
C ALA A 358 3.45 11.01 5.91
N LEU A 359 4.36 10.73 4.99
CA LEU A 359 5.65 11.41 4.89
C LEU A 359 5.48 12.92 4.66
N MET A 360 4.65 13.33 3.69
CA MET A 360 4.37 14.75 3.44
C MET A 360 3.72 15.44 4.64
N SER A 361 2.81 14.76 5.34
CA SER A 361 2.19 15.26 6.57
C SER A 361 3.22 15.51 7.67
N THR A 362 4.19 14.63 7.79
CA THR A 362 5.31 14.77 8.74
C THR A 362 6.16 15.97 8.41
N MET A 363 6.53 16.11 7.15
CA MET A 363 7.35 17.23 6.67
C MET A 363 6.63 18.57 6.90
N GLU A 364 5.35 18.65 6.60
CA GLU A 364 4.54 19.86 6.86
C GLU A 364 4.49 20.19 8.36
N SER A 365 4.32 19.18 9.22
CA SER A 365 4.20 19.40 10.66
C SER A 365 5.53 19.80 11.33
N ASP A 366 6.64 19.24 10.88
CA ASP A 366 7.93 19.39 11.56
C ASP A 366 8.80 20.49 10.97
N PHE A 367 8.63 20.85 9.69
CA PHE A 367 9.55 21.72 8.95
C PHE A 367 8.96 23.06 8.53
N LEU A 368 7.65 23.28 8.73
CA LEU A 368 7.08 24.61 8.50
C LEU A 368 7.43 25.60 9.61
N ASP A 369 7.72 25.11 10.82
CA ASP A 369 8.02 25.94 11.97
C ASP A 369 9.53 26.18 12.18
N GLU A 370 10.41 25.36 11.58
CA GLU A 370 11.87 25.54 11.63
C GLU A 370 12.52 25.21 10.28
N PRO A 371 13.48 26.03 9.81
CA PRO A 371 14.23 25.71 8.60
C PRO A 371 15.06 24.44 8.84
N ILE A 372 15.02 23.52 7.88
CA ILE A 372 15.88 22.32 7.87
C ILE A 372 17.33 22.83 7.84
N THR A 373 18.03 22.73 8.95
CA THR A 373 19.47 22.85 8.99
C THR A 373 20.02 21.49 8.53
N THR A 374 20.45 21.43 7.26
CA THR A 374 21.18 20.30 6.69
C THR A 374 22.56 20.19 7.29
#